data_28473a7e0868edfd3e8bd66ef7d099e9
#
_entry.id   28473a7e0868edfd3e8bd66ef7d099e9
#
_cell.length_a   1.000
_cell.length_b   1.000
_cell.length_c   1.000
_cell.angle_alpha   90.00
_cell.angle_beta   90.00
_cell.angle_gamma   90.00
#
_symmetry.space_group_name_H-M   'P 1'
#
loop_
_entity.id
_entity.type
_entity.pdbx_description
1 polymer ?
#
loop_
_entity_poly.entity_id
_entity_poly.type
_entity_poly.pdbx_seq_one_letter_code
_entity_poly.pdbx_strand_id
1 'polypeptide(L)'
;APGRIAPDPGSSFVGSQTCRSCHASTHSGWSNGRHSRMLQIARPESVIPRFDGVQTLRGKEYRLEREGNAFFVIEQYVQDTPTRRRVDYTLGSRRVQHYLSRLDDGRIVVLPPSYDIEKKEWFHNLDIVDLEETGEVKLQVWNTNCYGCHMSGEEKKFDPATKTFGTTWTDF
;
A
#
# COMPACT_ATOMS: atom_id res chain seq x y z
N ALA A 1 2.43 -13.30 8.13
CA ALA A 1 1.27 -12.68 7.48
C ALA A 1 1.09 -11.29 8.07
N PRO A 2 0.93 -10.21 7.27
CA PRO A 2 0.55 -8.93 7.83
C PRO A 2 -0.82 -9.12 8.48
N GLY A 3 -0.83 -9.17 9.82
CA GLY A 3 -2.05 -9.21 10.60
C GLY A 3 -2.80 -7.89 10.45
N ARG A 4 -4.11 -7.89 10.65
CA ARG A 4 -4.83 -6.67 10.99
C ARG A 4 -4.05 -6.00 12.11
N ILE A 5 -3.67 -4.74 11.92
CA ILE A 5 -3.15 -3.95 13.03
C ILE A 5 -4.35 -3.76 13.96
N ALA A 6 -4.27 -4.30 15.17
CA ALA A 6 -5.32 -4.14 16.14
C ALA A 6 -5.47 -2.65 16.49
N PRO A 7 -6.71 -2.16 16.71
CA PRO A 7 -6.90 -0.79 17.20
C PRO A 7 -6.06 -0.58 18.45
N ASP A 8 -5.46 0.61 18.56
CA ASP A 8 -4.80 1.00 19.80
C ASP A 8 -5.82 0.98 20.94
N PRO A 9 -5.53 0.30 22.09
CA PRO A 9 -6.43 0.29 23.24
C PRO A 9 -6.78 1.68 23.78
N GLY A 10 -5.97 2.71 23.47
CA GLY A 10 -6.22 4.10 23.83
C GLY A 10 -6.98 4.91 22.77
N SER A 11 -7.28 4.31 21.61
CA SER A 11 -8.01 5.00 20.54
C SER A 11 -9.48 5.20 20.90
N SER A 12 -10.00 6.41 20.66
CA SER A 12 -11.45 6.69 20.71
C SER A 12 -12.23 6.04 19.54
N PHE A 13 -11.54 5.48 18.55
CA PHE A 13 -12.13 4.79 17.40
C PHE A 13 -12.30 3.30 17.69
N VAL A 14 -13.53 2.82 17.57
CA VAL A 14 -13.89 1.42 17.87
C VAL A 14 -13.84 0.49 16.65
N GLY A 15 -13.61 1.05 15.46
CA GLY A 15 -13.62 0.33 14.19
C GLY A 15 -15.04 0.09 13.63
N SER A 16 -15.15 0.09 12.31
CA SER A 16 -16.43 -0.02 11.60
C SER A 16 -17.17 -1.33 11.89
N GLN A 17 -16.45 -2.42 12.19
CA GLN A 17 -17.06 -3.72 12.48
C GLN A 17 -17.97 -3.68 13.71
N THR A 18 -17.69 -2.81 14.69
CA THR A 18 -18.54 -2.62 15.88
C THR A 18 -19.92 -2.10 15.51
N CYS A 19 -20.02 -1.28 14.45
CA CYS A 19 -21.28 -0.73 13.99
C CYS A 19 -22.17 -1.72 13.24
N ARG A 20 -21.59 -2.84 12.76
CA ARG A 20 -22.27 -3.80 11.88
C ARG A 20 -23.49 -4.46 12.53
N SER A 21 -23.44 -4.75 13.82
CA SER A 21 -24.50 -5.46 14.52
C SER A 21 -25.82 -4.66 14.56
N CYS A 22 -25.72 -3.33 14.67
CA CYS A 22 -26.90 -2.43 14.74
C CYS A 22 -27.20 -1.74 13.41
N HIS A 23 -26.20 -1.54 12.56
CA HIS A 23 -26.31 -0.77 11.31
C HIS A 23 -25.92 -1.61 10.07
N ALA A 24 -26.43 -2.83 9.96
CA ALA A 24 -26.01 -3.81 8.94
C ALA A 24 -26.09 -3.29 7.50
N SER A 25 -27.17 -2.63 7.12
CA SER A 25 -27.34 -2.10 5.75
C SER A 25 -26.36 -0.96 5.44
N THR A 26 -26.22 -0.02 6.38
CA THR A 26 -25.27 1.11 6.25
C THR A 26 -23.82 0.60 6.20
N HIS A 27 -23.49 -0.34 7.08
CA HIS A 27 -22.17 -0.98 7.08
C HIS A 27 -21.89 -1.72 5.77
N SER A 28 -22.87 -2.44 5.22
CA SER A 28 -22.75 -3.12 3.92
C SER A 28 -22.52 -2.10 2.78
N GLY A 29 -23.25 -0.99 2.76
CA GLY A 29 -23.04 0.08 1.78
C GLY A 29 -21.65 0.68 1.88
N TRP A 30 -21.18 0.97 3.10
CA TRP A 30 -19.83 1.48 3.35
C TRP A 30 -18.74 0.46 2.94
N SER A 31 -18.87 -0.80 3.36
CA SER A 31 -17.86 -1.85 3.08
C SER A 31 -17.72 -2.20 1.59
N ASN A 32 -18.77 -1.92 0.79
CA ASN A 32 -18.73 -2.01 -0.67
C ASN A 32 -18.33 -0.70 -1.35
N GLY A 33 -18.17 0.36 -0.57
CA GLY A 33 -17.81 1.69 -1.02
C GLY A 33 -16.33 1.81 -1.41
N ARG A 34 -15.97 2.97 -1.97
CA ARG A 34 -14.60 3.25 -2.42
C ARG A 34 -13.64 3.43 -1.25
N HIS A 35 -14.09 4.08 -0.17
CA HIS A 35 -13.24 4.41 0.97
C HIS A 35 -12.73 3.15 1.67
N SER A 36 -13.61 2.20 1.95
CA SER A 36 -13.26 0.92 2.58
C SER A 36 -12.37 0.00 1.72
N ARG A 37 -12.22 0.31 0.44
CA ARG A 37 -11.38 -0.44 -0.51
C ARG A 37 -10.18 0.36 -0.99
N MET A 38 -9.94 1.51 -0.39
CA MET A 38 -8.82 2.37 -0.82
C MET A 38 -7.49 1.74 -0.44
N LEU A 39 -7.34 1.28 0.80
CA LEU A 39 -6.19 0.50 1.25
C LEU A 39 -6.64 -0.89 1.68
N GLN A 40 -6.02 -1.94 1.16
CA GLN A 40 -6.36 -3.32 1.48
C GLN A 40 -5.08 -4.12 1.72
N ILE A 41 -5.16 -5.15 2.56
CA ILE A 41 -4.08 -6.16 2.65
C ILE A 41 -3.95 -6.82 1.27
N ALA A 42 -2.71 -6.95 0.77
CA ALA A 42 -2.45 -7.61 -0.50
C ALA A 42 -2.80 -9.09 -0.43
N ARG A 43 -3.82 -9.48 -1.17
CA ARG A 43 -4.34 -10.85 -1.31
C ARG A 43 -4.78 -11.08 -2.75
N PRO A 44 -5.00 -12.34 -3.17
CA PRO A 44 -5.51 -12.63 -4.51
C PRO A 44 -6.78 -11.86 -4.89
N GLU A 45 -7.64 -11.54 -3.90
CA GLU A 45 -8.90 -10.84 -4.13
C GLU A 45 -8.72 -9.32 -4.25
N SER A 46 -7.63 -8.76 -3.72
CA SER A 46 -7.35 -7.32 -3.72
C SER A 46 -6.35 -6.88 -4.77
N VAL A 47 -5.49 -7.79 -5.26
CA VAL A 47 -4.53 -7.51 -6.34
C VAL A 47 -5.23 -7.70 -7.68
N ILE A 48 -5.44 -6.62 -8.43
CA ILE A 48 -6.27 -6.61 -9.64
C ILE A 48 -5.57 -7.23 -10.86
N PRO A 49 -4.32 -6.83 -11.22
CA PRO A 49 -3.69 -7.39 -12.41
C PRO A 49 -3.14 -8.79 -12.15
N ARG A 50 -2.87 -9.49 -13.23
CA ARG A 50 -1.99 -10.63 -13.19
C ARG A 50 -0.60 -10.16 -12.74
N PHE A 51 -0.16 -10.67 -11.61
CA PHE A 51 1.07 -10.23 -10.95
C PHE A 51 2.21 -11.18 -11.27
N ASP A 52 2.69 -11.10 -12.50
CA ASP A 52 3.79 -11.93 -13.01
C ASP A 52 4.52 -11.23 -14.18
N GLY A 53 5.68 -11.78 -14.55
CA GLY A 53 6.49 -11.28 -15.65
C GLY A 53 7.39 -10.10 -15.28
N VAL A 54 7.99 -9.48 -16.30
CA VAL A 54 8.92 -8.35 -16.16
C VAL A 54 8.30 -7.10 -16.76
N GLN A 55 8.41 -5.99 -16.04
CA GLN A 55 7.97 -4.67 -16.48
C GLN A 55 9.19 -3.75 -16.56
N THR A 56 9.38 -3.11 -17.70
CA THR A 56 10.42 -2.08 -17.86
C THR A 56 9.79 -0.70 -17.69
N LEU A 57 10.10 -0.04 -16.57
CA LEU A 57 9.54 1.25 -16.20
C LEU A 57 10.68 2.24 -15.94
N ARG A 58 10.68 3.37 -16.63
CA ARG A 58 11.74 4.39 -16.55
C ARG A 58 13.15 3.81 -16.73
N GLY A 59 13.30 2.85 -17.66
CA GLY A 59 14.59 2.22 -17.96
C GLY A 59 15.10 1.22 -16.92
N LYS A 60 14.28 0.86 -15.92
CA LYS A 60 14.57 -0.17 -14.94
C LYS A 60 13.64 -1.36 -15.09
N GLU A 61 14.16 -2.54 -14.81
CA GLU A 61 13.38 -3.78 -14.85
C GLU A 61 12.87 -4.14 -13.44
N TYR A 62 11.59 -4.45 -13.39
CA TYR A 62 10.88 -4.93 -12.20
C TYR A 62 10.24 -6.27 -12.52
N ARG A 63 10.70 -7.33 -11.83
CA ARG A 63 10.07 -8.63 -11.95
C ARG A 63 8.95 -8.75 -10.90
N LEU A 64 7.78 -9.12 -11.37
CA LEU A 64 6.59 -9.32 -10.55
C LEU A 64 6.44 -10.82 -10.33
N GLU A 65 6.29 -11.23 -9.09
CA GLU A 65 6.17 -12.64 -8.72
C GLU A 65 5.00 -12.85 -7.76
N ARG A 66 4.33 -13.98 -7.95
CA ARG A 66 3.33 -14.48 -7.02
C ARG A 66 3.75 -15.83 -6.47
N GLU A 67 3.79 -15.98 -5.15
CA GLU A 67 4.05 -17.23 -4.45
C GLU A 67 2.84 -17.54 -3.56
N GLY A 68 1.99 -18.45 -4.00
CA GLY A 68 0.72 -18.73 -3.33
C GLY A 68 -0.17 -17.49 -3.22
N ASN A 69 -0.34 -16.99 -2.00
CA ASN A 69 -1.12 -15.77 -1.70
C ASN A 69 -0.24 -14.52 -1.48
N ALA A 70 1.06 -14.64 -1.62
CA ALA A 70 2.00 -13.53 -1.47
C ALA A 70 2.45 -12.99 -2.84
N PHE A 71 2.71 -11.69 -2.88
CA PHE A 71 3.14 -10.96 -4.07
C PHE A 71 4.47 -10.27 -3.79
N PHE A 72 5.35 -10.22 -4.79
CA PHE A 72 6.68 -9.65 -4.65
C PHE A 72 7.05 -8.81 -5.87
N VAL A 73 7.71 -7.70 -5.61
CA VAL A 73 8.38 -6.88 -6.63
C VAL A 73 9.88 -7.04 -6.43
N ILE A 74 10.57 -7.42 -7.49
CA ILE A 74 12.02 -7.57 -7.51
C ILE A 74 12.56 -6.51 -8.46
N GLU A 75 13.28 -5.54 -7.90
CA GLU A 75 13.98 -4.53 -8.67
C GLU A 75 15.36 -5.06 -9.05
N GLN A 76 15.64 -5.12 -10.35
CA GLN A 76 16.92 -5.56 -10.89
C GLN A 76 17.86 -4.36 -11.03
N TYR A 77 18.99 -4.40 -10.37
CA TYR A 77 20.09 -3.45 -10.57
C TYR A 77 21.17 -4.08 -11.44
N VAL A 78 21.76 -3.28 -12.32
CA VAL A 78 22.76 -3.77 -13.31
C VAL A 78 24.05 -4.28 -12.64
N GLN A 79 24.35 -3.86 -11.42
CA GLN A 79 25.58 -4.21 -10.70
C GLN A 79 25.38 -4.61 -9.22
N ASP A 80 24.14 -4.56 -8.71
CA ASP A 80 23.86 -4.83 -7.31
C ASP A 80 22.97 -6.08 -7.13
N THR A 81 22.92 -6.58 -5.90
CA THR A 81 21.98 -7.64 -5.54
C THR A 81 20.55 -7.16 -5.75
N PRO A 82 19.71 -7.94 -6.47
CA PRO A 82 18.31 -7.59 -6.67
C PRO A 82 17.60 -7.35 -5.35
N THR A 83 16.83 -6.29 -5.25
CA THR A 83 16.02 -6.02 -4.06
C THR A 83 14.65 -6.65 -4.23
N ARG A 84 14.35 -7.66 -3.41
CA ARG A 84 13.04 -8.32 -3.39
C ARG A 84 12.19 -7.76 -2.26
N ARG A 85 11.04 -7.15 -2.60
CA ARG A 85 10.10 -6.57 -1.65
C ARG A 85 8.75 -7.27 -1.72
N ARG A 86 8.22 -7.63 -0.56
CA ARG A 86 6.87 -8.16 -0.46
C ARG A 86 5.87 -7.02 -0.63
N VAL A 87 4.79 -7.30 -1.34
CA VAL A 87 3.62 -6.44 -1.37
C VAL A 87 2.76 -6.75 -0.15
N ASP A 88 2.66 -5.82 0.79
CA ASP A 88 1.86 -5.98 2.00
C ASP A 88 0.46 -5.39 1.84
N TYR A 89 0.34 -4.29 1.07
CA TYR A 89 -0.93 -3.63 0.84
C TYR A 89 -1.10 -3.22 -0.62
N THR A 90 -2.37 -3.10 -1.04
CA THR A 90 -2.77 -2.44 -2.28
C THR A 90 -3.45 -1.11 -1.94
N LEU A 91 -3.17 -0.06 -2.70
CA LEU A 91 -3.76 1.26 -2.56
C LEU A 91 -4.48 1.63 -3.87
N GLY A 92 -5.79 1.83 -3.78
CA GLY A 92 -6.65 2.08 -4.93
C GLY A 92 -7.24 0.80 -5.53
N SER A 93 -8.47 0.91 -6.08
CA SER A 93 -9.21 -0.25 -6.58
C SER A 93 -10.08 0.05 -7.81
N ARG A 94 -9.99 1.27 -8.39
CA ARG A 94 -10.89 1.67 -9.47
C ARG A 94 -10.21 2.20 -10.73
N ARG A 95 -9.29 3.17 -10.58
CA ARG A 95 -8.58 3.77 -11.72
C ARG A 95 -7.14 3.29 -11.76
N VAL A 96 -6.48 3.41 -10.63
CA VAL A 96 -5.10 2.97 -10.45
C VAL A 96 -4.99 2.10 -9.21
N GLN A 97 -4.03 1.21 -9.22
CA GLN A 97 -3.65 0.43 -8.05
C GLN A 97 -2.15 0.54 -7.83
N HIS A 98 -1.77 1.04 -6.65
CA HIS A 98 -0.40 1.06 -6.18
C HIS A 98 -0.15 -0.11 -5.22
N TYR A 99 1.09 -0.49 -5.07
CA TYR A 99 1.54 -1.58 -4.20
C TYR A 99 2.47 -1.03 -3.14
N LEU A 100 2.24 -1.42 -1.88
CA LEU A 100 3.01 -0.92 -0.76
C LEU A 100 3.70 -2.06 -0.05
N SER A 101 4.92 -1.78 0.42
CA SER A 101 5.75 -2.70 1.19
C SER A 101 6.09 -2.08 2.54
N ARG A 102 5.95 -2.84 3.62
CA ARG A 102 6.40 -2.44 4.94
C ARG A 102 7.85 -2.87 5.13
N LEU A 103 8.70 -1.91 5.47
CA LEU A 103 10.11 -2.14 5.77
C LEU A 103 10.31 -2.51 7.25
N ASP A 104 11.50 -3.02 7.59
CA ASP A 104 11.85 -3.45 8.94
C ASP A 104 11.84 -2.27 9.96
N ASP A 105 12.12 -1.06 9.50
CA ASP A 105 12.03 0.17 10.30
C ASP A 105 10.59 0.71 10.43
N GLY A 106 9.62 0.01 9.89
CA GLY A 106 8.20 0.35 9.92
C GLY A 106 7.77 1.40 8.91
N ARG A 107 8.66 1.91 8.05
CA ARG A 107 8.24 2.69 6.89
C ARG A 107 7.37 1.82 5.98
N ILE A 108 6.32 2.41 5.47
CA ILE A 108 5.50 1.82 4.42
C ILE A 108 5.81 2.60 3.15
N VAL A 109 6.38 1.93 2.16
CA VAL A 109 6.84 2.56 0.92
C VAL A 109 5.97 2.16 -0.25
N VAL A 110 5.72 3.11 -1.16
CA VAL A 110 5.06 2.84 -2.44
C VAL A 110 6.09 2.24 -3.38
N LEU A 111 5.80 1.04 -3.89
CA LEU A 111 6.68 0.37 -4.84
C LEU A 111 6.56 1.00 -6.24
N PRO A 112 7.66 1.04 -7.02
CA PRO A 112 7.66 1.69 -8.32
C PRO A 112 6.60 1.18 -9.32
N PRO A 113 6.38 -0.14 -9.49
CA PRO A 113 5.32 -0.62 -10.37
C PRO A 113 3.94 -0.28 -9.80
N SER A 114 3.12 0.33 -10.62
CA SER A 114 1.71 0.64 -10.37
C SER A 114 0.88 0.24 -11.59
N TYR A 115 -0.41 0.01 -11.41
CA TYR A 115 -1.27 -0.51 -12.46
C TYR A 115 -2.43 0.44 -12.76
N ASP A 116 -2.56 0.87 -14.02
CA ASP A 116 -3.73 1.57 -14.53
C ASP A 116 -4.80 0.54 -14.87
N ILE A 117 -5.89 0.54 -14.11
CA ILE A 117 -6.96 -0.46 -14.19
C ILE A 117 -7.80 -0.25 -15.47
N GLU A 118 -7.98 1.01 -15.90
CA GLU A 118 -8.78 1.35 -17.07
C GLU A 118 -8.03 1.03 -18.35
N LYS A 119 -6.73 1.37 -18.42
CA LYS A 119 -5.87 1.08 -19.57
C LYS A 119 -5.30 -0.34 -19.59
N LYS A 120 -5.32 -1.02 -18.43
CA LYS A 120 -4.71 -2.35 -18.21
C LYS A 120 -3.20 -2.34 -18.47
N GLU A 121 -2.52 -1.30 -18.04
CA GLU A 121 -1.10 -1.05 -18.25
C GLU A 121 -0.36 -0.85 -16.93
N TRP A 122 0.89 -1.30 -16.89
CA TRP A 122 1.82 -1.00 -15.81
C TRP A 122 2.49 0.34 -16.08
N PHE A 123 2.66 1.14 -15.03
CA PHE A 123 3.35 2.43 -15.09
C PHE A 123 4.20 2.61 -13.82
N HIS A 124 5.14 3.55 -13.87
CA HIS A 124 5.93 3.90 -12.69
C HIS A 124 5.12 4.84 -11.77
N ASN A 125 5.08 4.57 -10.46
CA ASN A 125 4.30 5.38 -9.50
C ASN A 125 4.59 6.88 -9.57
N LEU A 126 5.80 7.27 -9.97
CA LEU A 126 6.19 8.68 -10.13
C LEU A 126 5.72 9.32 -11.44
N ASP A 127 5.12 8.57 -12.35
CA ASP A 127 4.61 9.15 -13.62
C ASP A 127 3.34 9.99 -13.42
N ILE A 128 2.68 9.83 -12.26
CA ILE A 128 1.49 10.61 -11.88
C ILE A 128 1.79 11.67 -10.80
N VAL A 129 3.06 11.84 -10.42
CA VAL A 129 3.51 12.83 -9.44
C VAL A 129 4.30 13.89 -10.18
N ASP A 130 3.92 15.14 -10.00
CA ASP A 130 4.68 16.27 -10.51
C ASP A 130 5.99 16.41 -9.73
N LEU A 131 7.11 16.11 -10.40
CA LEU A 131 8.44 16.05 -9.78
C LEU A 131 9.24 17.35 -9.94
N GLU A 132 8.60 18.48 -10.25
CA GLU A 132 9.34 19.73 -10.50
C GLU A 132 10.21 20.20 -9.32
N GLU A 133 10.04 19.65 -8.12
CA GLU A 133 10.72 20.18 -6.94
C GLU A 133 11.91 19.37 -6.40
N THR A 134 12.18 18.13 -6.80
CA THR A 134 13.09 17.32 -5.96
C THR A 134 14.27 16.62 -6.63
N GLY A 135 14.53 16.69 -7.89
CA GLY A 135 15.76 16.18 -8.55
C GLY A 135 16.27 14.76 -8.19
N GLU A 136 15.87 14.20 -7.06
CA GLU A 136 16.19 12.86 -6.59
C GLU A 136 14.94 12.02 -6.36
N VAL A 137 14.89 10.86 -7.01
CA VAL A 137 13.82 9.88 -6.84
C VAL A 137 13.99 9.15 -5.51
N LYS A 138 13.44 9.69 -4.44
CA LYS A 138 13.34 8.99 -3.15
C LYS A 138 12.09 8.10 -3.15
N LEU A 139 12.20 6.91 -2.53
CA LEU A 139 11.03 6.07 -2.26
C LEU A 139 9.95 6.91 -1.56
N GLN A 140 8.74 6.91 -2.11
CA GLN A 140 7.61 7.56 -1.46
C GLN A 140 7.26 6.81 -0.18
N VAL A 141 7.45 7.46 0.97
CA VAL A 141 7.09 6.91 2.27
C VAL A 141 5.64 7.25 2.57
N TRP A 142 4.76 6.26 2.44
CA TRP A 142 3.32 6.41 2.55
C TRP A 142 2.89 6.91 3.94
N ASN A 143 3.44 6.34 5.00
CA ASN A 143 3.12 6.73 6.37
C ASN A 143 3.74 8.05 6.85
N THR A 144 4.30 8.84 5.96
CA THR A 144 4.68 10.23 6.24
C THR A 144 3.83 11.25 5.50
N ASN A 145 3.32 10.88 4.30
CA ASN A 145 2.71 11.84 3.38
C ASN A 145 1.25 11.53 3.03
N CYS A 146 0.85 10.26 3.03
CA CYS A 146 -0.42 9.85 2.41
C CYS A 146 -1.45 9.30 3.40
N TYR A 147 -1.01 8.81 4.56
CA TYR A 147 -1.83 8.02 5.48
C TYR A 147 -3.05 8.80 6.04
N GLY A 148 -2.88 10.08 6.39
CA GLY A 148 -3.93 10.87 7.03
C GLY A 148 -5.19 11.10 6.19
N CYS A 149 -5.11 10.94 4.85
CA CYS A 149 -6.27 11.04 3.96
C CYS A 149 -6.92 9.69 3.62
N HIS A 150 -6.22 8.59 3.90
CA HIS A 150 -6.62 7.25 3.43
C HIS A 150 -7.02 6.29 4.54
N MET A 151 -6.98 6.73 5.79
CA MET A 151 -7.19 5.90 6.98
C MET A 151 -8.04 6.62 8.02
N SER A 152 -8.60 5.85 8.95
CA SER A 152 -9.30 6.36 10.12
C SER A 152 -8.59 5.93 11.40
N GLY A 153 -8.47 6.86 12.37
CA GLY A 153 -7.81 6.60 13.64
C GLY A 153 -6.33 6.24 13.48
N GLU A 154 -5.68 6.91 12.54
CA GLU A 154 -4.28 6.71 12.25
C GLU A 154 -3.37 7.39 13.26
N GLU A 155 -2.31 6.70 13.63
CA GLU A 155 -1.22 7.24 14.44
C GLU A 155 0.12 6.85 13.83
N LYS A 156 0.95 7.84 13.57
CA LYS A 156 2.26 7.65 12.94
C LYS A 156 3.23 6.89 13.84
N LYS A 157 3.23 7.20 15.15
CA LYS A 157 4.12 6.62 16.18
C LYS A 157 5.58 6.55 15.75
N PHE A 158 6.12 7.69 15.31
CA PHE A 158 7.54 7.79 14.98
C PHE A 158 8.37 7.91 16.26
N ASP A 159 9.33 7.02 16.43
CA ASP A 159 10.34 7.09 17.49
C ASP A 159 11.62 7.72 16.94
N PRO A 160 12.00 8.95 17.38
CA PRO A 160 13.19 9.61 16.91
C PRO A 160 14.50 8.99 17.39
N ALA A 161 14.48 8.24 18.51
CA ALA A 161 15.68 7.61 19.05
C ALA A 161 16.09 6.39 18.23
N THR A 162 15.13 5.57 17.82
CA THR A 162 15.36 4.38 16.99
C THR A 162 15.17 4.64 15.50
N LYS A 163 14.60 5.82 15.14
CA LYS A 163 14.20 6.19 13.77
C LYS A 163 13.24 5.19 13.15
N THR A 164 12.35 4.60 13.94
CA THR A 164 11.37 3.61 13.51
C THR A 164 9.94 4.16 13.54
N PHE A 165 9.05 3.51 12.80
CA PHE A 165 7.63 3.84 12.72
C PHE A 165 6.79 2.69 13.30
N GLY A 166 5.96 3.01 14.27
CA GLY A 166 4.96 2.11 14.84
C GLY A 166 3.54 2.39 14.31
N THR A 167 3.40 2.86 13.08
CA THR A 167 2.14 3.32 12.50
C THR A 167 1.00 2.32 12.71
N THR A 168 -0.10 2.80 13.27
CA THR A 168 -1.34 2.06 13.52
C THR A 168 -2.53 2.79 12.91
N TRP A 169 -3.63 2.08 12.71
CA TRP A 169 -4.91 2.62 12.25
C TRP A 169 -6.06 1.71 12.66
N THR A 170 -7.28 2.24 12.64
CA THR A 170 -8.49 1.51 13.03
C THR A 170 -9.19 0.89 11.82
N ASP A 171 -9.40 1.66 10.77
CA ASP A 171 -10.06 1.24 9.52
C ASP A 171 -9.34 1.81 8.28
N PHE A 172 -9.54 1.12 7.15
CA PHE A 172 -9.11 1.58 5.84
C PHE A 172 -10.27 2.26 5.11
#